data_94e4981a858173b55289e6a03aede9db
#
_entry.id   94e4981a858173b55289e6a03aede9db
#
_cell.length_a   1.000
_cell.length_b   1.000
_cell.length_c   1.000
_cell.angle_alpha   90.00
_cell.angle_beta   90.00
_cell.angle_gamma   90.00
#
_symmetry.space_group_name_H-M   'P 1'
#
loop_
_entity.id
_entity.type
_entity.pdbx_description
1 polymer ?
#
loop_
_entity_poly.entity_id
_entity_poly.type
_entity_poly.pdbx_seq_one_letter_code
_entity_poly.pdbx_strand_id
1 'polypeptide(L)'
;MARVVGRPMKPGADLLLHDDEKPAYIRLHDIGRERRSRPLQEFLNDVGGLMLSAEAPAVASFVAGKVLQKLLKTGKVRPEGGPLPGAPEGLDDAIGHLAKSGRKYEAIAGQFQSLADKLLWRRGRSGPFASLNFGNTHSHAVMVGPGGMEERADLRVGVIYMDRYTRFPDHVQTQPRAFILLSPGEVRLGDSEWFSAGVGTVFANDAGESFAIRCTARPLLAVWCQVERER
;
A
#
# COMPACT_ATOMS: atom_id res chain seq x y z
N MET A 1 -73.35 49.10 -18.83
CA MET A 1 -72.25 49.31 -17.87
C MET A 1 -72.52 48.42 -16.66
N ALA A 2 -71.93 47.24 -16.56
CA ALA A 2 -72.07 46.33 -15.41
C ALA A 2 -70.71 46.11 -14.78
N ARG A 3 -70.59 46.51 -13.54
CA ARG A 3 -69.43 46.28 -12.70
C ARG A 3 -69.41 44.82 -12.21
N VAL A 4 -68.40 44.06 -12.53
CA VAL A 4 -68.13 42.77 -11.95
C VAL A 4 -67.32 42.98 -10.66
N VAL A 5 -67.94 42.61 -9.56
CA VAL A 5 -67.27 42.63 -8.19
C VAL A 5 -66.56 41.31 -8.00
N GLY A 6 -65.24 41.37 -7.89
CA GLY A 6 -64.42 40.22 -7.54
C GLY A 6 -64.58 39.80 -6.09
N ARG A 7 -64.77 38.52 -5.83
CA ARG A 7 -64.74 37.91 -4.50
C ARG A 7 -63.32 37.76 -4.01
N PRO A 8 -63.04 38.00 -2.72
CA PRO A 8 -61.74 37.76 -2.12
C PRO A 8 -61.51 36.25 -1.91
N MET A 9 -60.33 35.77 -2.31
CA MET A 9 -59.85 34.46 -1.98
C MET A 9 -59.43 34.40 -0.50
N LYS A 10 -59.87 33.32 0.20
CA LYS A 10 -59.48 33.00 1.55
C LYS A 10 -58.03 32.56 1.58
N PRO A 11 -57.20 32.98 2.54
CA PRO A 11 -55.91 32.36 2.86
C PRO A 11 -56.14 31.15 3.77
N GLY A 12 -55.46 30.06 3.51
CA GLY A 12 -55.41 28.94 4.43
C GLY A 12 -55.48 27.58 3.73
N ALA A 13 -54.36 27.11 3.26
CA ALA A 13 -54.07 25.69 3.25
C ALA A 13 -52.64 25.54 3.68
N ASP A 14 -52.49 25.19 4.95
CA ASP A 14 -51.22 24.74 5.56
C ASP A 14 -50.76 23.52 4.76
N LEU A 15 -49.71 23.71 3.98
CA LEU A 15 -48.88 22.60 3.49
C LEU A 15 -48.00 22.13 4.65
N LEU A 16 -48.46 21.13 5.37
CA LEU A 16 -47.66 20.32 6.24
C LEU A 16 -46.61 19.62 5.39
N LEU A 17 -45.45 20.23 5.25
CA LEU A 17 -44.27 19.57 4.78
C LEU A 17 -43.86 18.49 5.81
N HIS A 18 -44.08 17.25 5.45
CA HIS A 18 -43.49 16.13 6.17
C HIS A 18 -41.97 16.24 6.10
N ASP A 19 -41.34 16.43 7.24
CA ASP A 19 -39.92 16.73 7.46
C ASP A 19 -39.02 15.49 7.36
N ASP A 20 -39.41 14.42 6.63
CA ASP A 20 -38.67 13.15 6.58
C ASP A 20 -38.13 12.69 5.22
N GLU A 21 -38.23 13.50 4.18
CA GLU A 21 -37.58 13.17 2.90
C GLU A 21 -36.37 14.04 2.66
N LYS A 22 -35.20 13.56 3.13
CA LYS A 22 -33.90 14.09 2.66
C LYS A 22 -33.86 13.94 1.14
N PRO A 23 -33.53 15.02 0.40
CA PRO A 23 -33.57 15.01 -1.04
C PRO A 23 -32.74 13.87 -1.63
N ALA A 24 -33.28 13.19 -2.62
CA ALA A 24 -32.67 12.01 -3.27
C ALA A 24 -31.25 12.24 -3.80
N TYR A 25 -30.84 13.49 -4.09
CA TYR A 25 -29.48 13.81 -4.54
C TYR A 25 -28.39 13.60 -3.47
N ILE A 26 -28.74 13.61 -2.17
CA ILE A 26 -27.77 13.33 -1.10
C ILE A 26 -27.40 11.83 -1.08
N ARG A 27 -28.33 10.96 -1.53
CA ARG A 27 -28.08 9.52 -1.63
C ARG A 27 -27.21 9.13 -2.83
N LEU A 28 -27.19 9.93 -3.90
CA LEU A 28 -26.37 9.67 -5.09
C LEU A 28 -24.87 9.90 -4.85
N HIS A 29 -24.49 10.73 -3.88
CA HIS A 29 -23.09 10.93 -3.50
C HIS A 29 -22.53 9.83 -2.59
N ASP A 30 -23.37 9.04 -1.96
CA ASP A 30 -22.96 7.89 -1.13
C ASP A 30 -22.95 6.55 -1.89
N ILE A 31 -23.35 6.55 -3.18
CA ILE A 31 -23.28 5.37 -4.04
C ILE A 31 -21.82 5.12 -4.40
N GLY A 32 -21.13 4.29 -3.60
CA GLY A 32 -20.06 3.45 -4.10
C GLY A 32 -18.69 4.07 -4.25
N ARG A 33 -18.25 5.03 -3.45
CA ARG A 33 -16.81 5.17 -3.22
C ARG A 33 -16.38 4.03 -2.32
N GLU A 34 -15.90 2.96 -2.93
CA GLU A 34 -15.21 1.90 -2.20
C GLU A 34 -14.15 2.57 -1.30
N ARG A 35 -14.28 2.40 0.00
CA ARG A 35 -13.32 2.96 0.96
C ARG A 35 -12.26 1.91 1.23
N ARG A 36 -11.01 2.30 1.10
CA ARG A 36 -9.88 1.51 1.56
C ARG A 36 -10.09 1.16 3.04
N SER A 37 -9.76 -0.08 3.45
CA SER A 37 -9.85 -0.47 4.86
C SER A 37 -8.95 0.44 5.71
N ARG A 38 -9.40 0.74 6.92
CA ARG A 38 -8.67 1.64 7.83
C ARG A 38 -7.23 1.17 8.09
N PRO A 39 -6.96 -0.13 8.39
CA PRO A 39 -5.59 -0.58 8.59
C PRO A 39 -4.70 -0.38 7.37
N LEU A 40 -5.21 -0.61 6.15
CA LEU A 40 -4.44 -0.38 4.92
C LEU A 40 -4.15 1.11 4.72
N GLN A 41 -5.12 1.99 4.98
CA GLN A 41 -4.92 3.43 4.86
C GLN A 41 -3.87 3.93 5.86
N GLU A 42 -3.96 3.53 7.12
CA GLU A 42 -3.02 3.91 8.18
C GLU A 42 -1.60 3.40 7.86
N PHE A 43 -1.48 2.14 7.44
CA PHE A 43 -0.20 1.55 7.02
C PHE A 43 0.45 2.33 5.87
N LEU A 44 -0.33 2.63 4.81
CA LEU A 44 0.16 3.39 3.67
C LEU A 44 0.59 4.82 4.05
N ASN A 45 -0.14 5.47 4.98
CA ASN A 45 0.20 6.80 5.47
C ASN A 45 1.50 6.79 6.28
N ASP A 46 1.64 5.85 7.22
CA ASP A 46 2.79 5.79 8.12
C ASP A 46 4.07 5.39 7.37
N VAL A 47 4.00 4.36 6.52
CA VAL A 47 5.12 3.95 5.65
C VAL A 47 5.46 5.06 4.64
N GLY A 48 4.45 5.68 4.05
CA GLY A 48 4.63 6.81 3.13
C GLY A 48 5.29 8.00 3.80
N GLY A 49 4.92 8.32 5.04
CA GLY A 49 5.55 9.37 5.85
C GLY A 49 7.04 9.11 6.07
N LEU A 50 7.43 7.86 6.31
CA LEU A 50 8.85 7.49 6.43
C LEU A 50 9.60 7.63 5.09
N MET A 51 8.97 7.24 3.98
CA MET A 51 9.58 7.37 2.65
C MET A 51 9.73 8.83 2.18
N LEU A 52 8.99 9.76 2.80
CA LEU A 52 9.06 11.19 2.55
C LEU A 52 9.82 11.96 3.63
N SER A 53 10.42 11.27 4.59
CA SER A 53 11.19 11.93 5.66
C SER A 53 12.39 12.69 5.09
N ALA A 54 12.91 13.63 5.87
CA ALA A 54 14.07 14.45 5.46
C ALA A 54 15.35 13.61 5.26
N GLU A 55 15.41 12.44 5.89
CA GLU A 55 16.54 11.50 5.77
C GLU A 55 16.45 10.60 4.54
N ALA A 56 15.29 10.55 3.87
CA ALA A 56 15.10 9.71 2.69
C ALA A 56 15.81 10.30 1.47
N PRO A 57 16.47 9.47 0.63
CA PRO A 57 17.10 9.93 -0.60
C PRO A 57 16.08 10.60 -1.53
N ALA A 58 16.48 11.71 -2.19
CA ALA A 58 15.59 12.52 -3.03
C ALA A 58 14.87 11.71 -4.11
N VAL A 59 15.56 10.76 -4.76
CA VAL A 59 14.96 9.90 -5.79
C VAL A 59 13.88 9.00 -5.19
N ALA A 60 14.13 8.40 -4.02
CA ALA A 60 13.16 7.56 -3.33
C ALA A 60 11.92 8.37 -2.90
N SER A 61 12.13 9.57 -2.31
CA SER A 61 11.06 10.48 -1.93
C SER A 61 10.24 10.94 -3.14
N PHE A 62 10.88 11.18 -4.28
CA PHE A 62 10.18 11.56 -5.51
C PHE A 62 9.28 10.45 -6.03
N VAL A 63 9.78 9.21 -6.07
CA VAL A 63 8.98 8.04 -6.49
C VAL A 63 7.83 7.80 -5.52
N ALA A 64 8.11 7.78 -4.21
CA ALA A 64 7.10 7.59 -3.17
C ALA A 64 6.04 8.71 -3.21
N GLY A 65 6.45 9.98 -3.35
CA GLY A 65 5.55 11.12 -3.44
C GLY A 65 4.56 11.01 -4.59
N LYS A 66 5.02 10.60 -5.78
CA LYS A 66 4.13 10.33 -6.93
C LYS A 66 3.11 9.22 -6.64
N VAL A 67 3.55 8.13 -5.99
CA VAL A 67 2.65 7.04 -5.61
C VAL A 67 1.64 7.52 -4.57
N LEU A 68 2.07 8.22 -3.53
CA LEU A 68 1.20 8.73 -2.48
C LEU A 68 0.16 9.72 -3.02
N GLN A 69 0.55 10.60 -3.95
CA GLN A 69 -0.38 11.49 -4.64
C GLN A 69 -1.48 10.70 -5.38
N LYS A 70 -1.10 9.64 -6.10
CA LYS A 70 -2.06 8.77 -6.78
C LYS A 70 -2.95 7.97 -5.81
N LEU A 71 -2.43 7.64 -4.62
CA LEU A 71 -3.17 6.95 -3.56
C LEU A 71 -4.27 7.80 -2.89
N LEU A 72 -4.31 9.11 -3.12
CA LEU A 72 -5.45 9.96 -2.71
C LEU A 72 -6.77 9.52 -3.36
N LYS A 73 -6.69 8.86 -4.52
CA LYS A 73 -7.83 8.23 -5.17
C LYS A 73 -7.81 6.74 -4.88
N THR A 74 -8.87 6.23 -4.25
CA THR A 74 -9.05 4.79 -4.01
C THR A 74 -9.48 4.10 -5.32
N GLY A 75 -8.87 2.93 -5.59
CA GLY A 75 -9.27 2.04 -6.67
C GLY A 75 -10.38 1.08 -6.25
N LYS A 76 -10.58 0.02 -7.03
CA LYS A 76 -11.55 -1.02 -6.69
C LYS A 76 -11.01 -1.88 -5.55
N VAL A 77 -11.69 -1.89 -4.41
CA VAL A 77 -11.31 -2.70 -3.26
C VAL A 77 -11.76 -4.15 -3.46
N ARG A 78 -10.86 -5.10 -3.23
CA ARG A 78 -11.21 -6.51 -3.28
C ARG A 78 -12.16 -6.85 -2.13
N PRO A 79 -13.29 -7.53 -2.40
CA PRO A 79 -14.18 -8.00 -1.34
C PRO A 79 -13.43 -8.87 -0.34
N GLU A 80 -13.75 -8.72 0.94
CA GLU A 80 -13.25 -9.63 1.97
C GLU A 80 -13.94 -11.00 1.81
N GLY A 81 -13.17 -12.07 1.89
CA GLY A 81 -13.65 -13.44 1.80
C GLY A 81 -13.01 -14.25 0.67
N GLY A 82 -12.99 -15.54 0.86
CA GLY A 82 -12.36 -16.52 -0.01
C GLY A 82 -11.02 -17.03 0.55
N PRO A 83 -10.64 -18.28 0.20
CA PRO A 83 -9.38 -18.85 0.65
C PRO A 83 -8.21 -18.10 0.02
N LEU A 84 -7.32 -17.60 0.85
CA LEU A 84 -6.04 -17.02 0.44
C LEU A 84 -4.91 -17.95 0.86
N PRO A 85 -3.79 -18.00 0.12
CA PRO A 85 -2.57 -18.62 0.63
C PRO A 85 -2.22 -17.95 1.97
N GLY A 86 -1.90 -18.77 2.97
CA GLY A 86 -1.51 -18.26 4.28
C GLY A 86 -0.27 -17.36 4.21
N ALA A 87 -0.10 -16.54 5.22
CA ALA A 87 1.11 -15.74 5.38
C ALA A 87 2.35 -16.65 5.46
N PRO A 88 3.55 -16.16 5.03
CA PRO A 88 4.78 -16.93 5.14
C PRO A 88 5.08 -17.34 6.58
N GLU A 89 5.56 -18.56 6.77
CA GLU A 89 6.12 -19.00 8.05
C GLU A 89 7.27 -18.08 8.47
N GLY A 90 7.30 -17.66 9.74
CA GLY A 90 8.29 -16.71 10.25
C GLY A 90 7.99 -15.22 10.00
N LEU A 91 6.91 -14.87 9.31
CA LEU A 91 6.50 -13.48 9.14
C LEU A 91 6.20 -12.79 10.48
N ASP A 92 5.60 -13.51 11.42
CA ASP A 92 5.31 -13.01 12.77
C ASP A 92 6.58 -12.63 13.53
N ASP A 93 7.68 -13.37 13.32
CA ASP A 93 8.99 -13.02 13.88
C ASP A 93 9.48 -11.66 13.35
N ALA A 94 9.37 -11.43 12.04
CA ALA A 94 9.75 -10.16 11.42
C ALA A 94 8.89 -8.99 11.95
N ILE A 95 7.59 -9.18 12.06
CA ILE A 95 6.66 -8.20 12.60
C ILE A 95 6.96 -7.92 14.09
N GLY A 96 7.20 -8.96 14.88
CA GLY A 96 7.55 -8.83 16.29
C GLY A 96 8.88 -8.08 16.51
N HIS A 97 9.86 -8.25 15.63
CA HIS A 97 11.10 -7.46 15.66
C HIS A 97 10.85 -6.00 15.27
N LEU A 98 10.02 -5.75 14.25
CA LEU A 98 9.64 -4.40 13.86
C LEU A 98 8.98 -3.65 15.01
N ALA A 99 8.02 -4.26 15.70
CA ALA A 99 7.32 -3.66 16.84
C ALA A 99 8.28 -3.20 17.95
N LYS A 100 9.38 -3.92 18.16
CA LYS A 100 10.42 -3.59 19.17
C LYS A 100 11.40 -2.50 18.70
N SER A 101 11.33 -2.05 17.46
CA SER A 101 12.28 -1.07 16.89
C SER A 101 11.95 0.38 17.22
N GLY A 102 10.89 0.64 17.98
CA GLY A 102 10.47 1.95 18.45
C GLY A 102 8.99 2.22 18.19
N ARG A 103 8.44 3.22 18.89
CA ARG A 103 7.00 3.50 18.94
C ARG A 103 6.34 3.66 17.56
N LYS A 104 7.00 4.36 16.62
CA LYS A 104 6.48 4.52 15.26
C LYS A 104 6.39 3.19 14.50
N TYR A 105 7.32 2.30 14.74
CA TYR A 105 7.36 0.98 14.11
C TYR A 105 6.41 -0.02 14.78
N GLU A 106 6.09 0.15 16.05
CA GLU A 106 5.05 -0.60 16.75
C GLU A 106 3.68 -0.41 16.09
N ALA A 107 3.32 0.84 15.76
CA ALA A 107 2.09 1.14 15.05
C ALA A 107 2.06 0.48 13.67
N ILE A 108 3.14 0.63 12.87
CA ILE A 108 3.28 0.01 11.53
C ILE A 108 3.19 -1.52 11.63
N ALA A 109 3.82 -2.13 12.64
CA ALA A 109 3.77 -3.57 12.87
C ALA A 109 2.34 -4.06 13.16
N GLY A 110 1.61 -3.37 14.03
CA GLY A 110 0.21 -3.71 14.35
C GLY A 110 -0.73 -3.56 13.14
N GLN A 111 -0.57 -2.51 12.36
CA GLN A 111 -1.32 -2.31 11.11
C GLN A 111 -1.00 -3.43 10.12
N PHE A 112 0.27 -3.75 9.91
CA PHE A 112 0.68 -4.79 8.98
C PHE A 112 0.22 -6.18 9.43
N GLN A 113 0.29 -6.51 10.72
CA GLN A 113 -0.24 -7.76 11.29
C GLN A 113 -1.70 -7.96 10.92
N SER A 114 -2.52 -6.90 10.99
CA SER A 114 -3.96 -6.98 10.65
C SER A 114 -4.24 -7.16 9.15
N LEU A 115 -3.23 -6.95 8.30
CA LEU A 115 -3.32 -7.07 6.85
C LEU A 115 -2.70 -8.38 6.34
N ALA A 116 -1.75 -8.97 7.06
CA ALA A 116 -0.89 -10.05 6.60
C ALA A 116 -1.67 -11.24 6.04
N ASP A 117 -2.71 -11.70 6.74
CA ASP A 117 -3.55 -12.84 6.32
C ASP A 117 -4.53 -12.50 5.18
N LYS A 118 -4.71 -11.21 4.90
CA LYS A 118 -5.57 -10.71 3.82
C LYS A 118 -4.82 -10.50 2.51
N LEU A 119 -3.50 -10.67 2.53
CA LEU A 119 -2.64 -10.52 1.36
C LEU A 119 -2.57 -11.81 0.54
N LEU A 120 -2.55 -11.64 -0.78
CA LEU A 120 -2.31 -12.76 -1.70
C LEU A 120 -0.81 -12.99 -1.84
N TRP A 121 -0.26 -13.78 -0.93
CA TRP A 121 1.15 -14.12 -0.94
C TRP A 121 1.51 -15.04 -2.09
N ARG A 122 2.63 -14.73 -2.74
CA ARG A 122 3.15 -15.49 -3.88
C ARG A 122 4.64 -15.76 -3.67
N ARG A 123 5.10 -16.92 -4.10
CA ARG A 123 6.51 -17.27 -4.15
C ARG A 123 7.17 -16.60 -5.34
N GLY A 124 8.42 -16.13 -5.17
CA GLY A 124 9.23 -15.63 -6.27
C GLY A 124 9.88 -16.76 -7.06
N ARG A 125 10.16 -16.48 -8.33
CA ARG A 125 11.01 -17.37 -9.13
C ARG A 125 12.47 -17.09 -8.81
N SER A 126 13.29 -18.13 -8.71
CA SER A 126 14.73 -18.00 -8.59
C SER A 126 15.33 -17.39 -9.87
N GLY A 127 16.50 -16.82 -9.74
CA GLY A 127 17.21 -16.16 -10.83
C GLY A 127 18.72 -16.06 -10.55
N PRO A 128 19.46 -15.30 -11.36
CA PRO A 128 20.90 -15.16 -11.20
C PRO A 128 21.29 -14.73 -9.78
N PHE A 129 22.27 -15.41 -9.22
CA PHE A 129 22.82 -15.15 -7.88
C PHE A 129 21.83 -15.25 -6.69
N ALA A 130 20.61 -15.76 -6.90
CA ALA A 130 19.70 -16.07 -5.80
C ALA A 130 20.30 -17.15 -4.90
N SER A 131 19.93 -17.14 -3.61
CA SER A 131 20.23 -18.29 -2.75
C SER A 131 19.48 -19.53 -3.23
N LEU A 132 20.05 -20.71 -3.00
CA LEU A 132 19.49 -22.00 -3.47
C LEU A 132 18.07 -22.25 -2.91
N ASN A 133 17.80 -21.76 -1.71
CA ASN A 133 16.53 -21.91 -1.03
C ASN A 133 15.50 -20.82 -1.39
N PHE A 134 15.84 -19.86 -2.26
CA PHE A 134 15.03 -18.66 -2.55
C PHE A 134 13.55 -18.97 -2.84
N GLY A 135 13.28 -19.98 -3.65
CA GLY A 135 11.90 -20.36 -3.99
C GLY A 135 11.03 -20.75 -2.78
N ASN A 136 11.65 -21.18 -1.67
CA ASN A 136 10.95 -21.56 -0.43
C ASN A 136 10.97 -20.46 0.62
N THR A 137 11.98 -19.62 0.62
CA THR A 137 12.25 -18.62 1.66
C THR A 137 11.85 -17.21 1.30
N HIS A 138 11.42 -16.96 0.04
CA HIS A 138 10.94 -15.68 -0.42
C HIS A 138 9.43 -15.71 -0.69
N SER A 139 8.74 -14.68 -0.23
CA SER A 139 7.33 -14.41 -0.57
C SER A 139 7.13 -12.93 -0.81
N HIS A 140 6.18 -12.60 -1.67
CA HIS A 140 5.79 -11.22 -1.92
C HIS A 140 4.28 -11.12 -2.09
N ALA A 141 3.74 -9.95 -1.82
CA ALA A 141 2.33 -9.64 -2.07
C ALA A 141 2.18 -8.20 -2.57
N VAL A 142 1.14 -7.98 -3.37
CA VAL A 142 0.72 -6.64 -3.79
C VAL A 142 -0.40 -6.19 -2.85
N MET A 143 -0.22 -5.03 -2.23
CA MET A 143 -1.23 -4.41 -1.37
C MET A 143 -2.18 -3.54 -2.21
N VAL A 144 -1.61 -2.65 -3.02
CA VAL A 144 -2.32 -1.80 -3.98
C VAL A 144 -1.69 -2.00 -5.35
N GLY A 145 -2.50 -2.30 -6.35
CA GLY A 145 -2.04 -2.63 -7.70
C GLY A 145 -2.74 -3.85 -8.27
N PRO A 146 -2.32 -4.36 -9.44
CA PRO A 146 -2.94 -5.51 -10.07
C PRO A 146 -2.91 -6.75 -9.17
N GLY A 147 -4.09 -7.29 -8.84
CA GLY A 147 -4.27 -8.43 -7.96
C GLY A 147 -4.05 -8.13 -6.48
N GLY A 148 -3.99 -6.87 -6.07
CA GLY A 148 -3.84 -6.42 -4.69
C GLY A 148 -5.14 -6.45 -3.89
N MET A 149 -5.08 -5.96 -2.65
CA MET A 149 -6.28 -5.68 -1.83
C MET A 149 -7.10 -4.53 -2.45
N GLU A 150 -6.41 -3.60 -3.10
CA GLU A 150 -7.00 -2.52 -3.90
C GLU A 150 -6.45 -2.62 -5.34
N GLU A 151 -7.34 -2.81 -6.31
CA GLU A 151 -6.99 -2.93 -7.72
C GLU A 151 -6.68 -1.56 -8.32
N ARG A 152 -5.47 -1.40 -8.86
CA ARG A 152 -4.98 -0.20 -9.54
C ARG A 152 -4.11 -0.60 -10.72
N ALA A 153 -4.24 0.09 -11.85
CA ALA A 153 -3.41 -0.13 -13.04
C ALA A 153 -2.23 0.85 -13.14
N ASP A 154 -2.30 1.98 -12.42
CA ASP A 154 -1.38 3.12 -12.58
C ASP A 154 -0.28 3.19 -11.52
N LEU A 155 -0.31 2.29 -10.52
CA LEU A 155 0.70 2.18 -9.47
C LEU A 155 0.75 0.78 -8.87
N ARG A 156 1.82 0.49 -8.14
CA ARG A 156 1.91 -0.65 -7.22
C ARG A 156 2.52 -0.25 -5.90
N VAL A 157 1.96 -0.81 -4.84
CA VAL A 157 2.58 -0.89 -3.51
C VAL A 157 2.58 -2.35 -3.11
N GLY A 158 3.74 -2.88 -2.78
CA GLY A 158 3.88 -4.28 -2.42
C GLY A 158 4.82 -4.49 -1.24
N VAL A 159 4.82 -5.70 -0.75
CA VAL A 159 5.64 -6.16 0.35
C VAL A 159 6.46 -7.36 -0.08
N ILE A 160 7.68 -7.44 0.43
CA ILE A 160 8.60 -8.57 0.27
C ILE A 160 8.91 -9.12 1.66
N TYR A 161 8.80 -10.43 1.80
CA TYR A 161 9.31 -11.19 2.93
C TYR A 161 10.39 -12.16 2.45
N MET A 162 11.48 -12.24 3.18
CA MET A 162 12.51 -13.27 3.00
C MET A 162 12.87 -13.85 4.37
N ASP A 163 12.90 -15.16 4.46
CA ASP A 163 13.40 -15.83 5.63
C ASP A 163 14.94 -15.70 5.73
N ARG A 164 15.49 -16.06 6.87
CA ARG A 164 16.93 -15.98 7.19
C ARG A 164 17.79 -16.59 6.09
N TYR A 165 18.99 -16.02 5.90
CA TYR A 165 19.98 -16.49 4.93
C TYR A 165 19.49 -16.55 3.49
N THR A 166 18.58 -15.63 3.13
CA THR A 166 18.03 -15.51 1.78
C THR A 166 18.67 -14.33 1.06
N ARG A 167 19.08 -14.56 -0.19
CA ARG A 167 19.48 -13.52 -1.12
C ARG A 167 18.47 -13.49 -2.28
N PHE A 168 17.92 -12.30 -2.50
CA PHE A 168 17.11 -12.01 -3.69
C PHE A 168 18.00 -12.05 -4.94
N PRO A 169 17.52 -12.61 -6.08
CA PRO A 169 18.28 -12.61 -7.32
C PRO A 169 18.61 -11.18 -7.76
N ASP A 170 19.71 -11.03 -8.47
CA ASP A 170 20.02 -9.77 -9.14
C ASP A 170 18.88 -9.44 -10.10
N HIS A 171 18.32 -8.27 -9.95
CA HIS A 171 17.08 -7.89 -10.59
C HIS A 171 17.17 -6.50 -11.21
N VAL A 172 16.78 -6.41 -12.48
CA VAL A 172 16.69 -5.14 -13.23
C VAL A 172 15.22 -4.78 -13.40
N GLN A 173 14.87 -3.54 -13.16
CA GLN A 173 13.50 -3.07 -13.27
C GLN A 173 13.33 -2.06 -14.39
N THR A 174 12.17 -2.07 -15.02
CA THR A 174 11.83 -1.15 -16.11
C THR A 174 11.31 0.20 -15.62
N GLN A 175 10.94 0.30 -14.35
CA GLN A 175 10.43 1.50 -13.69
C GLN A 175 11.23 1.78 -12.43
N PRO A 176 11.48 3.05 -12.07
CA PRO A 176 12.06 3.39 -10.78
C PRO A 176 11.16 2.87 -9.65
N ARG A 177 11.78 2.32 -8.61
CA ARG A 177 11.10 1.78 -7.45
C ARG A 177 11.72 2.31 -6.17
N ALA A 178 10.88 2.80 -5.26
CA ALA A 178 11.30 3.15 -3.91
C ALA A 178 11.03 1.99 -2.96
N PHE A 179 11.93 1.82 -2.01
CA PHE A 179 11.88 0.79 -0.98
C PHE A 179 12.04 1.41 0.41
N ILE A 180 11.45 0.77 1.40
CA ILE A 180 11.76 0.96 2.80
C ILE A 180 11.94 -0.40 3.47
N LEU A 181 13.01 -0.57 4.24
CA LEU A 181 13.23 -1.76 5.04
C LEU A 181 12.47 -1.65 6.36
N LEU A 182 11.71 -2.67 6.68
CA LEU A 182 11.05 -2.87 7.97
C LEU A 182 11.80 -3.90 8.84
N SER A 183 12.91 -4.42 8.36
CA SER A 183 13.87 -5.28 9.06
C SER A 183 15.28 -4.93 8.63
N PRO A 184 16.32 -5.23 9.41
CA PRO A 184 17.71 -5.11 8.98
C PRO A 184 18.00 -6.04 7.79
N GLY A 185 18.82 -5.56 6.86
CA GLY A 185 19.30 -6.32 5.72
C GLY A 185 20.53 -5.67 5.09
N GLU A 186 20.94 -6.22 3.96
CA GLU A 186 22.02 -5.64 3.15
C GLU A 186 21.49 -5.44 1.73
N VAL A 187 21.86 -4.33 1.14
CA VAL A 187 21.39 -3.88 -0.18
C VAL A 187 22.59 -3.62 -1.08
N ARG A 188 22.45 -3.92 -2.37
CA ARG A 188 23.40 -3.55 -3.43
C ARG A 188 22.61 -2.90 -4.57
N LEU A 189 23.05 -1.73 -5.00
CA LEU A 189 22.47 -0.96 -6.10
C LEU A 189 23.50 -0.83 -7.22
N GLY A 190 23.12 -1.20 -8.42
CA GLY A 190 24.03 -1.22 -9.57
C GLY A 190 25.28 -2.05 -9.27
N ASP A 191 26.44 -1.47 -9.59
CA ASP A 191 27.77 -2.06 -9.35
C ASP A 191 28.39 -1.65 -8.01
N SER A 192 27.59 -1.07 -7.08
CA SER A 192 28.09 -0.67 -5.76
C SER A 192 28.46 -1.88 -4.90
N GLU A 193 29.23 -1.62 -3.84
CA GLU A 193 29.42 -2.59 -2.75
C GLU A 193 28.11 -2.80 -1.96
N TRP A 194 28.06 -3.95 -1.26
CA TRP A 194 26.96 -4.21 -0.32
C TRP A 194 27.04 -3.24 0.86
N PHE A 195 25.94 -2.61 1.21
CA PHE A 195 25.82 -1.79 2.42
C PHE A 195 24.75 -2.33 3.35
N SER A 196 25.02 -2.23 4.66
CA SER A 196 24.07 -2.60 5.70
C SER A 196 22.98 -1.54 5.81
N ALA A 197 21.75 -2.00 5.87
CA ALA A 197 20.56 -1.16 5.96
C ALA A 197 19.71 -1.61 7.17
N GLY A 198 19.39 -0.67 8.05
CA GLY A 198 18.57 -0.90 9.24
C GLY A 198 17.07 -0.73 8.98
N VAL A 199 16.28 -0.92 10.06
CA VAL A 199 14.85 -0.62 10.05
C VAL A 199 14.63 0.87 9.74
N GLY A 200 13.76 1.16 8.77
CA GLY A 200 13.47 2.52 8.31
C GLY A 200 14.41 3.04 7.22
N THR A 201 15.44 2.28 6.82
CA THR A 201 16.28 2.68 5.68
C THR A 201 15.45 2.74 4.40
N VAL A 202 15.46 3.89 3.75
CA VAL A 202 14.80 4.16 2.48
C VAL A 202 15.85 4.22 1.37
N PHE A 203 15.56 3.61 0.22
CA PHE A 203 16.40 3.69 -0.97
C PHE A 203 15.56 3.60 -2.23
N ALA A 204 16.13 3.95 -3.37
CA ALA A 204 15.52 3.76 -4.69
C ALA A 204 16.42 2.89 -5.55
N ASN A 205 15.78 2.12 -6.44
CA ASN A 205 16.43 1.49 -7.57
C ASN A 205 15.93 2.16 -8.86
N ASP A 206 16.84 2.70 -9.65
CA ASP A 206 16.51 3.36 -10.91
C ASP A 206 16.13 2.35 -12.01
N ALA A 207 15.42 2.84 -13.01
CA ALA A 207 15.07 2.04 -14.17
C ALA A 207 16.34 1.61 -14.95
N GLY A 208 16.44 0.33 -15.23
CA GLY A 208 17.60 -0.23 -15.95
C GLY A 208 18.78 -0.58 -15.05
N GLU A 209 18.78 -0.19 -13.79
CA GLU A 209 19.83 -0.58 -12.84
C GLU A 209 19.50 -1.92 -12.19
N SER A 210 20.55 -2.67 -11.92
CA SER A 210 20.48 -3.92 -11.16
C SER A 210 20.39 -3.61 -9.67
N PHE A 211 19.61 -4.38 -8.93
CA PHE A 211 19.67 -4.36 -7.49
C PHE A 211 19.62 -5.77 -6.90
N ALA A 212 20.15 -5.91 -5.72
CA ALA A 212 20.04 -7.12 -4.93
C ALA A 212 19.85 -6.77 -3.45
N ILE A 213 19.14 -7.63 -2.74
CA ILE A 213 18.91 -7.52 -1.31
C ILE A 213 19.13 -8.89 -0.68
N ARG A 214 19.69 -8.91 0.53
CA ARG A 214 19.87 -10.15 1.28
C ARG A 214 19.67 -9.93 2.77
N CYS A 215 19.31 -10.99 3.44
CA CYS A 215 19.29 -11.06 4.90
C CYS A 215 20.15 -12.21 5.42
N THR A 216 20.61 -12.09 6.64
CA THR A 216 21.45 -13.08 7.31
C THR A 216 20.68 -13.76 8.44
N ALA A 217 21.02 -13.52 9.69
CA ALA A 217 20.45 -14.21 10.85
C ALA A 217 19.01 -13.82 11.20
N ARG A 218 18.45 -12.80 10.55
CA ARG A 218 17.08 -12.34 10.79
C ARG A 218 16.30 -12.32 9.47
N PRO A 219 14.99 -12.62 9.51
CA PRO A 219 14.15 -12.46 8.32
C PRO A 219 14.07 -11.00 7.91
N LEU A 220 13.85 -10.76 6.61
CA LEU A 220 13.68 -9.44 6.03
C LEU A 220 12.23 -9.19 5.66
N LEU A 221 11.75 -8.02 6.07
CA LEU A 221 10.49 -7.44 5.64
C LEU A 221 10.77 -6.08 4.99
N ALA A 222 10.27 -5.85 3.79
CA ALA A 222 10.42 -4.61 3.07
C ALA A 222 9.13 -4.23 2.36
N VAL A 223 8.86 -2.92 2.26
CA VAL A 223 7.79 -2.37 1.42
C VAL A 223 8.43 -1.67 0.23
N TRP A 224 7.79 -1.79 -0.91
CA TRP A 224 8.20 -1.11 -2.13
C TRP A 224 7.02 -0.45 -2.83
N CYS A 225 7.29 0.61 -3.58
CA CYS A 225 6.28 1.26 -4.40
C CYS A 225 6.85 1.78 -5.73
N GLN A 226 6.00 1.82 -6.74
CA GLN A 226 6.32 2.36 -8.08
C GLN A 226 5.07 2.91 -8.76
N VAL A 227 5.28 3.83 -9.69
CA VAL A 227 4.26 4.26 -10.65
C VAL A 227 4.35 3.34 -11.87
N GLU A 228 3.22 2.86 -12.36
CA GLU A 228 3.14 2.13 -13.63
C GLU A 228 3.05 3.11 -14.81
N ARG A 229 3.63 2.74 -15.95
CA ARG A 229 3.42 3.49 -17.19
C ARG A 229 1.98 3.29 -17.67
N GLU A 230 1.35 4.36 -18.05
CA GLU A 230 0.11 4.27 -18.82
C GLU A 230 0.41 3.55 -20.14
N ARG A 231 -0.38 2.50 -20.40
CA ARG A 231 -0.29 1.74 -21.65
C ARG A 231 -1.06 2.44 -22.73
#